data_92e2877656b71025faa5eba658fbb218
#
_entry.id   92e2877656b71025faa5eba658fbb218
#
_cell.length_a   1.000
_cell.length_b   1.000
_cell.length_c   1.000
_cell.angle_alpha   90.00
_cell.angle_beta   90.00
_cell.angle_gamma   90.00
#
_symmetry.space_group_name_H-M   'P 1'
#
loop_
_entity.id
_entity.type
_entity.pdbx_description
1 polymer ?
#
loop_
_entity_poly.entity_id
_entity_poly.type
_entity_poly.pdbx_seq_one_letter_code
_entity_poly.pdbx_strand_id
1 'polypeptide(L)'
;FYLSAIENFTHNGEVIDKFGEFSAGYMSGWMITLNDWFINMGASEFLVTEGDTISWQYTSNLGEDIGADWMNTSAKITGLNIVGNAGQLSPAFDNEVKSYTLTVQKNIEAIQLKAEANKMSRVQYYVGSVEYKPFNNIPVNNGTVITIKSTYEDTMSGITDTDEITIKV
;
A
#
# COMPACT_ATOMS: atom_id res chain seq x y z
N PHE A 1 13.44 13.89 -9.15
CA PHE A 1 13.72 12.95 -10.27
C PHE A 1 12.41 12.48 -10.87
N TYR A 2 12.42 12.27 -12.18
CA TYR A 2 11.28 11.86 -12.99
C TYR A 2 11.71 10.75 -13.95
N LEU A 3 10.96 9.67 -14.02
CA LEU A 3 11.19 8.58 -14.95
C LEU A 3 10.44 8.88 -16.26
N SER A 4 11.15 9.36 -17.28
CA SER A 4 10.54 9.68 -18.56
C SER A 4 10.35 8.46 -19.46
N ALA A 5 11.23 7.47 -19.39
CA ALA A 5 11.17 6.26 -20.19
C ALA A 5 12.04 5.14 -19.62
N ILE A 6 11.71 3.90 -20.01
CA ILE A 6 12.57 2.72 -19.89
C ILE A 6 12.94 2.31 -21.31
N GLU A 7 14.21 2.01 -21.54
CA GLU A 7 14.75 1.66 -22.85
C GLU A 7 15.23 0.20 -22.86
N ASN A 8 15.21 -0.42 -24.03
CA ASN A 8 15.75 -1.76 -24.29
C ASN A 8 15.21 -2.84 -23.34
N PHE A 9 13.90 -2.92 -23.16
CA PHE A 9 13.30 -3.99 -22.38
C PHE A 9 12.45 -4.93 -23.23
N THR A 10 12.23 -6.15 -22.72
CA THR A 10 11.42 -7.17 -23.40
C THR A 10 10.05 -7.26 -22.75
N HIS A 11 8.99 -7.13 -23.55
CA HIS A 11 7.62 -7.34 -23.13
C HIS A 11 6.93 -8.33 -24.08
N ASN A 12 6.34 -9.40 -23.54
CA ASN A 12 5.70 -10.47 -24.33
C ASN A 12 6.57 -11.04 -25.47
N GLY A 13 7.89 -11.10 -25.27
CA GLY A 13 8.83 -11.62 -26.25
C GLY A 13 9.27 -10.62 -27.33
N GLU A 14 8.77 -9.39 -27.30
CA GLU A 14 9.19 -8.31 -28.17
C GLU A 14 10.15 -7.37 -27.45
N VAL A 15 11.20 -6.96 -28.17
CA VAL A 15 12.13 -5.94 -27.68
C VAL A 15 11.53 -4.57 -27.96
N ILE A 16 11.36 -3.77 -26.90
CA ILE A 16 10.86 -2.40 -26.99
C ILE A 16 12.06 -1.47 -26.79
N ASP A 17 12.43 -0.73 -27.81
CA ASP A 17 13.58 0.17 -27.78
C ASP A 17 13.40 1.27 -26.74
N LYS A 18 12.20 1.84 -26.66
CA LYS A 18 11.85 2.87 -25.70
C LYS A 18 10.37 2.84 -25.39
N PHE A 19 10.03 2.81 -24.10
CA PHE A 19 8.67 2.92 -23.63
C PHE A 19 8.58 3.99 -22.54
N GLY A 20 7.93 5.08 -22.84
CA GLY A 20 7.96 6.23 -21.98
C GLY A 20 6.67 7.02 -21.99
N GLU A 21 6.78 8.24 -21.48
CA GLU A 21 5.69 9.18 -21.48
C GLU A 21 5.10 9.33 -22.89
N PHE A 22 3.78 9.34 -22.95
CA PHE A 22 2.98 9.43 -24.20
C PHE A 22 3.09 8.25 -25.18
N SER A 23 3.79 7.15 -24.83
CA SER A 23 3.89 5.97 -25.72
C SER A 23 2.55 5.27 -25.96
N ALA A 24 1.59 5.38 -25.02
CA ALA A 24 0.23 4.82 -25.17
C ALA A 24 -0.87 5.89 -25.15
N GLY A 25 -0.54 7.13 -25.51
CA GLY A 25 -1.47 8.25 -25.55
C GLY A 25 -1.09 9.38 -24.60
N TYR A 26 -1.72 10.53 -24.75
CA TYR A 26 -1.34 11.78 -24.06
C TYR A 26 -1.49 11.73 -22.53
N MET A 27 -2.19 10.74 -22.00
CA MET A 27 -2.36 10.54 -20.54
C MET A 27 -1.49 9.39 -20.00
N SER A 28 -0.59 8.85 -20.84
CA SER A 28 0.23 7.71 -20.46
C SER A 28 1.61 8.11 -19.96
N GLY A 29 2.14 7.31 -19.03
CA GLY A 29 3.44 7.54 -18.44
C GLY A 29 3.76 6.60 -17.30
N TRP A 30 4.92 6.80 -16.66
CA TRP A 30 5.37 6.02 -15.52
C TRP A 30 4.95 6.68 -14.21
N MET A 31 4.36 5.90 -13.34
CA MET A 31 4.02 6.30 -11.96
C MET A 31 4.78 5.45 -10.95
N ILE A 32 5.08 6.05 -9.81
CA ILE A 32 5.79 5.39 -8.73
C ILE A 32 4.85 5.12 -7.55
N THR A 33 4.96 3.93 -6.99
CA THR A 33 4.34 3.60 -5.71
C THR A 33 5.40 3.20 -4.69
N LEU A 34 5.14 3.55 -3.43
CA LEU A 34 5.88 3.10 -2.26
C LEU A 34 4.96 2.25 -1.40
N ASN A 35 5.25 0.95 -1.28
CA ASN A 35 4.39 0.01 -0.53
C ASN A 35 2.93 0.02 -1.02
N ASP A 36 2.73 0.05 -2.34
CA ASP A 36 1.44 0.13 -3.03
C ASP A 36 0.68 1.47 -2.88
N TRP A 37 1.28 2.46 -2.25
CA TRP A 37 0.77 3.83 -2.17
C TRP A 37 1.32 4.69 -3.31
N PHE A 38 0.46 5.34 -4.09
CA PHE A 38 0.88 6.35 -5.06
C PHE A 38 1.36 7.58 -4.32
N ILE A 39 2.67 7.84 -4.42
CA ILE A 39 3.26 9.03 -3.79
C ILE A 39 2.83 10.28 -4.55
N ASN A 40 2.46 11.32 -3.80
CA ASN A 40 2.05 12.63 -4.34
C ASN A 40 3.19 13.65 -4.39
N MET A 41 4.42 13.17 -4.44
CA MET A 41 5.64 13.97 -4.47
C MET A 41 6.66 13.36 -5.42
N GLY A 42 7.70 14.10 -5.75
CA GLY A 42 8.80 13.61 -6.59
C GLY A 42 9.57 12.45 -5.93
N ALA A 43 10.05 11.51 -6.74
CA ALA A 43 10.80 10.34 -6.25
C ALA A 43 12.06 10.70 -5.41
N SER A 44 12.54 11.92 -5.49
CA SER A 44 13.68 12.43 -4.70
C SER A 44 13.30 13.03 -3.35
N GLU A 45 12.02 13.15 -3.06
CA GLU A 45 11.51 13.89 -1.89
C GLU A 45 11.15 12.97 -0.71
N PHE A 46 11.16 11.66 -0.90
CA PHE A 46 10.91 10.72 0.19
C PHE A 46 12.12 9.82 0.45
N LEU A 47 12.24 9.41 1.71
CA LEU A 47 13.30 8.50 2.15
C LEU A 47 12.79 7.06 2.08
N VAL A 48 13.59 6.21 1.44
CA VAL A 48 13.39 4.77 1.43
C VAL A 48 14.11 4.15 2.60
N THR A 49 13.46 3.23 3.29
CA THR A 49 14.01 2.48 4.42
C THR A 49 14.02 0.98 4.13
N GLU A 50 14.74 0.21 4.94
CA GLU A 50 14.77 -1.25 4.79
C GLU A 50 13.35 -1.84 4.84
N GLY A 51 13.07 -2.75 3.90
CA GLY A 51 11.77 -3.41 3.77
C GLY A 51 10.74 -2.65 2.92
N ASP A 52 11.04 -1.43 2.47
CA ASP A 52 10.18 -0.73 1.53
C ASP A 52 10.21 -1.38 0.15
N THR A 53 9.05 -1.41 -0.50
CA THR A 53 8.87 -1.84 -1.88
C THR A 53 8.57 -0.65 -2.76
N ILE A 54 9.43 -0.41 -3.76
CA ILE A 54 9.21 0.61 -4.78
C ILE A 54 8.78 -0.08 -6.06
N SER A 55 7.69 0.40 -6.67
CA SER A 55 7.23 -0.09 -7.97
C SER A 55 7.06 1.08 -8.94
N TRP A 56 7.62 0.92 -10.13
CA TRP A 56 7.30 1.77 -11.27
C TRP A 56 6.22 1.08 -12.09
N GLN A 57 5.10 1.74 -12.28
CA GLN A 57 3.95 1.22 -12.99
C GLN A 57 3.65 2.13 -14.17
N TYR A 58 3.46 1.53 -15.35
CA TYR A 58 3.04 2.28 -16.52
C TYR A 58 1.53 2.40 -16.55
N THR A 59 1.04 3.60 -16.75
CA THR A 59 -0.38 3.91 -16.89
C THR A 59 -0.69 4.45 -18.28
N SER A 60 -1.86 4.15 -18.78
CA SER A 60 -2.44 4.73 -19.99
C SER A 60 -3.43 5.87 -19.71
N ASN A 61 -3.81 6.06 -18.44
CA ASN A 61 -4.83 7.01 -18.01
C ASN A 61 -4.51 7.65 -16.66
N LEU A 62 -3.36 8.34 -16.56
CA LEU A 62 -2.95 9.07 -15.35
C LEU A 62 -3.08 8.26 -14.04
N GLY A 63 -2.88 6.95 -14.10
CA GLY A 63 -2.93 6.08 -12.94
C GLY A 63 -4.29 5.45 -12.62
N GLU A 64 -5.39 5.91 -13.19
CA GLU A 64 -6.72 5.34 -12.91
C GLU A 64 -6.81 3.87 -13.30
N ASP A 65 -6.20 3.48 -14.43
CA ASP A 65 -6.13 2.10 -14.92
C ASP A 65 -5.28 1.16 -14.05
N ILE A 66 -4.45 1.71 -13.17
CA ILE A 66 -3.63 0.96 -12.20
C ILE A 66 -4.05 1.22 -10.75
N GLY A 67 -5.20 1.87 -10.55
CA GLY A 67 -5.88 1.99 -9.26
C GLY A 67 -5.69 3.31 -8.52
N ALA A 68 -5.14 4.34 -9.16
CA ALA A 68 -5.22 5.70 -8.61
C ALA A 68 -6.67 6.20 -8.71
N ASP A 69 -7.18 6.78 -7.63
CA ASP A 69 -8.49 7.44 -7.60
C ASP A 69 -8.30 8.86 -7.05
N TRP A 70 -8.04 9.78 -7.97
CA TRP A 70 -7.72 11.18 -7.67
C TRP A 70 -8.85 11.94 -6.99
N MET A 71 -10.10 11.46 -7.15
CA MET A 71 -11.28 12.10 -6.56
C MET A 71 -11.61 11.57 -5.17
N ASN A 72 -11.01 10.44 -4.80
CA ASN A 72 -11.25 9.80 -3.51
C ASN A 72 -10.21 10.27 -2.48
N THR A 73 -10.64 11.13 -1.58
CA THR A 73 -9.82 11.66 -0.47
C THR A 73 -9.94 10.86 0.82
N SER A 74 -10.67 9.74 0.81
CA SER A 74 -10.89 8.91 1.99
C SER A 74 -9.71 7.99 2.26
N ALA A 75 -9.27 7.98 3.51
CA ALA A 75 -8.30 7.01 4.02
C ALA A 75 -8.93 5.72 4.55
N LYS A 76 -10.24 5.53 4.37
CA LYS A 76 -10.97 4.40 4.95
C LYS A 76 -10.35 3.06 4.57
N ILE A 77 -10.10 2.22 5.56
CA ILE A 77 -9.67 0.83 5.36
C ILE A 77 -10.89 0.03 4.94
N THR A 78 -10.86 -0.51 3.73
CA THR A 78 -11.98 -1.20 3.07
C THR A 78 -11.83 -2.71 3.03
N GLY A 79 -10.63 -3.22 3.35
CA GLY A 79 -10.35 -4.66 3.40
C GLY A 79 -9.22 -4.97 4.36
N LEU A 80 -9.25 -6.19 4.90
CA LEU A 80 -8.18 -6.72 5.74
C LEU A 80 -8.06 -8.23 5.51
N ASN A 81 -6.90 -8.67 5.06
CA ASN A 81 -6.59 -10.07 4.81
C ASN A 81 -5.39 -10.52 5.63
N ILE A 82 -5.48 -11.71 6.22
CA ILE A 82 -4.37 -12.40 6.87
C ILE A 82 -3.77 -13.37 5.85
N VAL A 83 -2.53 -13.09 5.43
CA VAL A 83 -1.87 -13.86 4.38
C VAL A 83 -1.63 -15.29 4.86
N GLY A 84 -1.88 -16.28 3.98
CA GLY A 84 -1.61 -17.69 4.27
C GLY A 84 -2.55 -18.34 5.27
N ASN A 85 -3.72 -17.72 5.56
CA ASN A 85 -4.68 -18.25 6.55
C ASN A 85 -4.04 -18.51 7.93
N ALA A 86 -3.09 -17.67 8.33
CA ALA A 86 -2.34 -17.84 9.58
C ALA A 86 -3.20 -17.63 10.84
N GLY A 87 -4.42 -17.11 10.70
CA GLY A 87 -5.35 -16.87 11.81
C GLY A 87 -6.74 -16.48 11.36
N GLN A 88 -7.61 -16.25 12.34
CA GLN A 88 -9.01 -15.86 12.11
C GLN A 88 -9.35 -14.60 12.91
N LEU A 89 -9.92 -13.61 12.25
CA LEU A 89 -10.43 -12.39 12.87
C LEU A 89 -11.80 -12.62 13.52
N SER A 90 -12.00 -11.98 14.65
CA SER A 90 -13.30 -11.86 15.32
C SER A 90 -13.51 -10.40 15.78
N PRO A 91 -14.61 -9.75 15.39
CA PRO A 91 -15.55 -10.20 14.35
C PRO A 91 -14.90 -10.38 12.97
N ALA A 92 -15.63 -10.91 11.99
CA ALA A 92 -15.21 -10.84 10.58
C ALA A 92 -15.00 -9.36 10.19
N PHE A 93 -14.11 -9.13 9.21
CA PHE A 93 -13.81 -7.76 8.81
C PHE A 93 -15.09 -7.02 8.36
N ASP A 94 -15.26 -5.84 8.92
CA ASP A 94 -16.29 -4.85 8.57
C ASP A 94 -15.64 -3.47 8.68
N ASN A 95 -15.77 -2.64 7.68
CA ASN A 95 -15.09 -1.35 7.59
C ASN A 95 -15.55 -0.30 8.63
N GLU A 96 -16.65 -0.56 9.33
CA GLU A 96 -17.14 0.26 10.45
C GLU A 96 -16.58 -0.22 11.82
N VAL A 97 -16.03 -1.44 11.86
CA VAL A 97 -15.42 -1.99 13.07
C VAL A 97 -13.97 -1.56 13.18
N LYS A 98 -13.58 -1.01 14.31
CA LYS A 98 -12.20 -0.49 14.53
C LYS A 98 -11.35 -1.36 15.45
N SER A 99 -11.92 -2.43 16.01
CA SER A 99 -11.19 -3.31 16.91
C SER A 99 -11.51 -4.78 16.63
N TYR A 100 -10.47 -5.59 16.52
CA TYR A 100 -10.57 -7.00 16.21
C TYR A 100 -9.75 -7.84 17.19
N THR A 101 -10.16 -9.09 17.38
CA THR A 101 -9.32 -10.12 17.97
C THR A 101 -8.84 -11.06 16.87
N LEU A 102 -7.56 -11.38 16.84
CA LEU A 102 -6.98 -12.34 15.93
C LEU A 102 -6.58 -13.60 16.69
N THR A 103 -7.22 -14.71 16.36
CA THR A 103 -6.82 -16.02 16.87
C THR A 103 -5.85 -16.67 15.89
N VAL A 104 -4.61 -16.94 16.31
CA VAL A 104 -3.59 -17.64 15.55
C VAL A 104 -3.37 -19.06 16.08
N GLN A 105 -2.85 -19.95 15.23
CA GLN A 105 -2.46 -21.29 15.69
C GLN A 105 -1.22 -21.21 16.60
N LYS A 106 -1.12 -22.11 17.56
CA LYS A 106 -0.08 -22.10 18.62
C LYS A 106 1.37 -22.05 18.09
N ASN A 107 1.61 -22.51 16.90
CA ASN A 107 2.93 -22.57 16.26
C ASN A 107 3.24 -21.36 15.37
N ILE A 108 2.35 -20.39 15.30
CA ILE A 108 2.55 -19.17 14.52
C ILE A 108 3.24 -18.13 15.40
N GLU A 109 4.44 -17.76 15.01
CA GLU A 109 5.27 -16.73 15.69
C GLU A 109 5.27 -15.37 14.97
N ALA A 110 4.82 -15.36 13.71
CA ALA A 110 4.68 -14.14 12.92
C ALA A 110 3.56 -14.28 11.89
N ILE A 111 2.96 -13.16 11.52
CA ILE A 111 1.91 -13.07 10.51
C ILE A 111 2.25 -12.00 9.48
N GLN A 112 1.63 -12.11 8.30
CA GLN A 112 1.60 -11.05 7.32
C GLN A 112 0.15 -10.55 7.17
N LEU A 113 -0.01 -9.24 7.14
CA LEU A 113 -1.30 -8.59 6.96
C LEU A 113 -1.30 -7.78 5.66
N LYS A 114 -2.44 -7.79 4.99
CA LYS A 114 -2.74 -6.90 3.87
C LYS A 114 -4.03 -6.17 4.17
N ALA A 115 -3.91 -4.89 4.52
CA ALA A 115 -5.05 -3.98 4.57
C ALA A 115 -5.23 -3.32 3.19
N GLU A 116 -6.46 -3.10 2.81
CA GLU A 116 -6.85 -2.43 1.57
C GLU A 116 -7.43 -1.07 1.92
N ALA A 117 -6.97 -0.05 1.25
CA ALA A 117 -7.48 1.31 1.29
C ALA A 117 -7.37 1.91 -0.13
N ASN A 118 -7.83 3.13 -0.32
CA ASN A 118 -7.51 3.88 -1.52
C ASN A 118 -5.98 3.94 -1.71
N LYS A 119 -5.48 3.63 -2.91
CA LYS A 119 -4.04 3.67 -3.20
C LYS A 119 -3.41 5.07 -3.12
N MET A 120 -4.23 6.11 -3.01
CA MET A 120 -3.76 7.46 -2.68
C MET A 120 -3.50 7.63 -1.18
N SER A 121 -3.86 6.64 -0.34
CA SER A 121 -3.64 6.63 1.10
C SER A 121 -2.50 5.69 1.48
N ARG A 122 -1.62 6.18 2.35
CA ARG A 122 -0.50 5.41 2.88
C ARG A 122 -0.97 4.50 4.02
N VAL A 123 -0.79 3.19 3.86
CA VAL A 123 -1.10 2.20 4.91
C VAL A 123 0.16 1.80 5.65
N GLN A 124 0.12 1.85 6.97
CA GLN A 124 1.23 1.56 7.88
C GLN A 124 0.77 0.61 8.99
N TYR A 125 1.67 -0.26 9.45
CA TYR A 125 1.42 -1.26 10.49
C TYR A 125 2.34 -1.01 11.67
N TYR A 126 1.83 -1.09 12.89
CA TYR A 126 2.61 -0.84 14.09
C TYR A 126 2.39 -1.92 15.16
N VAL A 127 3.46 -2.29 15.86
CA VAL A 127 3.39 -2.99 17.15
C VAL A 127 4.10 -2.11 18.17
N GLY A 128 3.34 -1.48 19.05
CA GLY A 128 3.84 -0.41 19.89
C GLY A 128 4.36 0.76 19.04
N SER A 129 5.63 1.11 19.17
CA SER A 129 6.29 2.17 18.39
C SER A 129 7.04 1.67 17.14
N VAL A 130 7.07 0.36 16.90
CA VAL A 130 7.79 -0.23 15.78
C VAL A 130 6.89 -0.29 14.57
N GLU A 131 7.31 0.35 13.46
CA GLU A 131 6.64 0.28 12.16
C GLU A 131 7.08 -0.99 11.40
N TYR A 132 6.10 -1.68 10.83
CA TYR A 132 6.29 -2.79 9.91
C TYR A 132 5.79 -2.40 8.52
N LYS A 133 6.51 -2.81 7.50
CA LYS A 133 6.12 -2.55 6.11
C LYS A 133 5.04 -3.55 5.66
N PRO A 134 4.20 -3.20 4.68
CA PRO A 134 3.28 -4.15 4.06
C PRO A 134 4.01 -5.43 3.61
N PHE A 135 3.35 -6.56 3.77
CA PHE A 135 3.88 -7.90 3.44
C PHE A 135 5.08 -8.38 4.25
N ASN A 136 5.58 -7.60 5.21
CA ASN A 136 6.62 -8.07 6.12
C ASN A 136 6.01 -8.92 7.24
N ASN A 137 6.82 -9.82 7.79
CA ASN A 137 6.43 -10.61 8.94
C ASN A 137 6.33 -9.73 10.17
N ILE A 138 5.17 -9.69 10.79
CA ILE A 138 4.90 -9.02 12.05
C ILE A 138 4.96 -10.10 13.15
N PRO A 139 5.93 -10.04 14.07
CA PRO A 139 6.02 -10.98 15.19
C PRO A 139 4.77 -10.89 16.07
N VAL A 140 4.22 -12.05 16.44
CA VAL A 140 3.03 -12.13 17.27
C VAL A 140 3.19 -13.11 18.42
N ASN A 141 2.60 -12.74 19.54
CA ASN A 141 2.41 -13.60 20.70
C ASN A 141 1.08 -13.22 21.39
N ASN A 142 0.71 -13.98 22.41
CA ASN A 142 -0.51 -13.66 23.16
C ASN A 142 -0.41 -12.26 23.78
N GLY A 143 -1.34 -11.41 23.44
CA GLY A 143 -1.42 -10.03 23.88
C GLY A 143 -0.73 -9.00 22.96
N THR A 144 -0.12 -9.43 21.84
CA THR A 144 0.36 -8.49 20.80
C THR A 144 -0.81 -7.64 20.29
N VAL A 145 -0.59 -6.33 20.24
CA VAL A 145 -1.55 -5.36 19.66
C VAL A 145 -0.92 -4.78 18.41
N ILE A 146 -1.60 -4.99 17.28
CA ILE A 146 -1.21 -4.44 15.98
C ILE A 146 -2.16 -3.30 15.65
N THR A 147 -1.60 -2.12 15.37
CA THR A 147 -2.34 -0.96 14.87
C THR A 147 -2.08 -0.82 13.38
N ILE A 148 -3.13 -0.73 12.57
CA ILE A 148 -3.07 -0.44 11.15
C ILE A 148 -3.63 0.95 10.95
N LYS A 149 -2.82 1.84 10.38
CA LYS A 149 -3.20 3.22 10.10
C LYS A 149 -3.15 3.48 8.61
N SER A 150 -4.21 4.04 8.08
CA SER A 150 -4.29 4.56 6.71
C SER A 150 -4.37 6.07 6.78
N THR A 151 -3.58 6.76 5.94
CA THR A 151 -3.53 8.23 5.90
C THR A 151 -3.58 8.70 4.46
N TYR A 152 -4.57 9.50 4.13
CA TYR A 152 -4.60 10.33 2.93
C TYR A 152 -4.11 11.74 3.29
N GLU A 153 -3.22 12.27 2.49
CA GLU A 153 -2.70 13.63 2.67
C GLU A 153 -2.46 14.27 1.30
N ASP A 154 -3.11 15.39 1.07
CA ASP A 154 -2.85 16.26 -0.07
C ASP A 154 -2.32 17.60 0.42
N THR A 155 -1.01 17.79 0.28
CA THR A 155 -0.31 18.99 0.73
C THR A 155 -0.69 20.23 -0.06
N MET A 156 -1.22 20.09 -1.29
CA MET A 156 -1.61 21.22 -2.14
C MET A 156 -2.96 21.78 -1.75
N SER A 157 -3.93 20.91 -1.47
CA SER A 157 -5.27 21.31 -1.02
C SER A 157 -5.38 21.45 0.50
N GLY A 158 -4.45 20.87 1.25
CA GLY A 158 -4.49 20.79 2.72
C GLY A 158 -5.51 19.77 3.25
N ILE A 159 -6.04 18.91 2.39
CA ILE A 159 -6.97 17.86 2.80
C ILE A 159 -6.18 16.71 3.43
N THR A 160 -6.61 16.30 4.61
CA THR A 160 -6.07 15.13 5.32
C THR A 160 -7.22 14.29 5.84
N ASP A 161 -7.12 12.97 5.66
CA ASP A 161 -8.04 11.99 6.26
C ASP A 161 -7.24 10.83 6.86
N THR A 162 -7.75 10.23 7.92
CA THR A 162 -7.10 9.10 8.58
C THR A 162 -8.10 8.06 9.01
N ASP A 163 -7.75 6.80 8.86
CA ASP A 163 -8.47 5.68 9.43
C ASP A 163 -7.52 4.76 10.19
N GLU A 164 -8.01 4.18 11.28
CA GLU A 164 -7.21 3.31 12.13
C GLU A 164 -8.03 2.12 12.62
N ILE A 165 -7.42 0.96 12.59
CA ILE A 165 -7.95 -0.26 13.18
C ILE A 165 -6.93 -0.90 14.11
N THR A 166 -7.40 -1.57 15.14
CA THR A 166 -6.58 -2.27 16.12
C THR A 166 -6.89 -3.76 16.13
N ILE A 167 -5.86 -4.60 16.13
CA ILE A 167 -5.96 -6.05 16.18
C ILE A 167 -5.21 -6.56 17.41
N LYS A 168 -5.90 -7.27 18.29
CA LYS A 168 -5.28 -7.95 19.44
C LYS A 168 -5.15 -9.45 19.15
N VAL A 169 -3.94 -9.97 19.28
CA VAL A 169 -3.62 -11.40 19.16
C VAL A 169 -3.79 -12.10 20.51
#